data_5ca11034658e59b765094a34fee6df62
#
_entry.id   5ca11034658e59b765094a34fee6df62
#
_cell.length_a   1.000
_cell.length_b   1.000
_cell.length_c   1.000
_cell.angle_alpha   90.00
_cell.angle_beta   90.00
_cell.angle_gamma   90.00
#
_symmetry.space_group_name_H-M   'P 1'
#
loop_
_entity.id
_entity.type
_entity.pdbx_description
1 polymer ?
#
loop_
_entity_poly.entity_id
_entity_poly.type
_entity_poly.pdbx_seq_one_letter_code
_entity_poly.pdbx_strand_id
1 'polypeptide(L)'
;MKHGQPYCRACLQFQCDPWVARKREKKAVQIQLGYALTVEQQTIADGLIACYRQQQSAMVDAVTGSGKTEIVFGLIQIALAEGKRIGFVIPRRDVVQEMVPRFQQVFPSLTITSVFGGHHDQLEADLIILTTHQIFRYEKYFDVLIFDEVDAFPYAGNPVLMAMVQRASQGMIVYLSATFEKQQLIEFKKQGGKVFHLFKRYHGHPLPELSILVRPFFLKWITLVSLLFQFQKQHVPVFIFVPTISIGQWMLRFVTIFFPTTKLA
;
A
#
# COMPACT_ATOMS: atom_id res chain seq x y z
N MET A 1 -31.28 5.74 -16.42
CA MET A 1 -30.83 7.11 -16.76
C MET A 1 -31.31 8.06 -15.67
N LYS A 2 -30.45 8.97 -15.17
CA LYS A 2 -30.84 10.01 -14.21
C LYS A 2 -30.87 11.32 -14.98
N HIS A 3 -32.01 12.01 -14.96
CA HIS A 3 -32.24 13.24 -15.74
C HIS A 3 -31.91 13.13 -17.25
N GLY A 4 -32.24 11.98 -17.85
CA GLY A 4 -32.03 11.73 -19.29
C GLY A 4 -30.60 11.38 -19.70
N GLN A 5 -29.60 11.45 -18.81
CA GLN A 5 -28.23 11.10 -19.11
C GLN A 5 -27.88 9.67 -18.63
N PRO A 6 -27.03 8.94 -19.37
CA PRO A 6 -26.56 7.63 -18.94
C PRO A 6 -25.66 7.77 -17.69
N TYR A 7 -25.80 6.87 -16.75
CA TYR A 7 -24.97 6.80 -15.56
C TYR A 7 -24.56 5.35 -15.22
N CYS A 8 -23.40 5.20 -14.61
CA CYS A 8 -22.93 3.93 -14.11
C CYS A 8 -23.40 3.72 -12.67
N ARG A 9 -24.19 2.66 -12.42
CA ARG A 9 -24.68 2.32 -11.07
C ARG A 9 -23.55 2.06 -10.09
N ALA A 10 -22.46 1.42 -10.54
CA ALA A 10 -21.29 1.16 -9.70
C ALA A 10 -20.55 2.43 -9.30
N CYS A 11 -20.63 3.49 -10.11
CA CYS A 11 -19.99 4.77 -9.82
C CYS A 11 -20.85 5.74 -8.99
N LEU A 12 -22.15 5.46 -8.77
CA LEU A 12 -23.05 6.36 -8.05
C LEU A 12 -22.58 6.67 -6.61
N GLN A 13 -21.95 5.73 -5.94
CA GLN A 13 -21.40 5.89 -4.60
C GLN A 13 -20.16 6.78 -4.55
N PHE A 14 -19.57 7.11 -5.72
CA PHE A 14 -18.35 7.90 -5.85
C PHE A 14 -18.63 9.26 -6.49
N GLN A 15 -19.76 9.87 -6.19
CA GLN A 15 -20.13 11.18 -6.72
C GLN A 15 -19.58 12.30 -5.85
N CYS A 16 -18.73 13.13 -6.43
CA CYS A 16 -18.36 14.45 -5.94
C CYS A 16 -17.84 15.26 -7.13
N ASP A 17 -17.75 16.58 -6.98
CA ASP A 17 -16.99 17.40 -7.92
C ASP A 17 -15.51 17.08 -7.77
N PRO A 18 -14.86 16.58 -8.84
CA PRO A 18 -13.48 16.13 -8.74
C PRO A 18 -12.54 17.33 -8.57
N TRP A 19 -11.51 17.13 -7.75
CA TRP A 19 -10.45 18.11 -7.58
C TRP A 19 -9.52 18.07 -8.80
N VAL A 20 -9.39 19.23 -9.46
CA VAL A 20 -8.58 19.38 -10.68
C VAL A 20 -7.25 20.06 -10.34
N ALA A 21 -6.20 19.64 -11.05
CA ALA A 21 -4.86 20.16 -10.85
C ALA A 21 -4.74 21.66 -11.14
N ARG A 22 -4.17 22.43 -10.19
CA ARG A 22 -3.72 23.81 -10.39
C ARG A 22 -2.21 23.85 -10.57
N LYS A 23 -1.69 24.87 -11.25
CA LYS A 23 -0.23 25.02 -11.44
C LYS A 23 0.47 25.12 -10.10
N ARG A 24 1.57 24.40 -9.91
CA ARG A 24 2.39 24.45 -8.70
C ARG A 24 3.75 25.05 -8.98
N GLU A 25 4.33 25.64 -7.96
CA GLU A 25 5.71 26.13 -7.98
C GLU A 25 6.69 25.00 -7.64
N LYS A 26 7.88 25.10 -8.20
CA LYS A 26 9.00 24.21 -7.88
C LYS A 26 9.49 24.50 -6.47
N LYS A 27 9.78 23.45 -5.70
CA LYS A 27 10.28 23.55 -4.34
C LYS A 27 11.57 22.74 -4.17
N ALA A 28 12.51 23.26 -3.41
CA ALA A 28 13.64 22.45 -2.97
C ALA A 28 13.12 21.40 -1.97
N VAL A 29 13.37 20.13 -2.25
CA VAL A 29 12.94 19.00 -1.43
C VAL A 29 14.16 18.26 -0.93
N GLN A 30 14.32 18.17 0.40
CA GLN A 30 15.38 17.39 1.04
C GLN A 30 14.80 16.11 1.62
N ILE A 31 15.52 15.00 1.43
CA ILE A 31 15.23 13.73 2.06
C ILE A 31 16.10 13.58 3.31
N GLN A 32 15.47 13.20 4.42
CA GLN A 32 16.16 12.83 5.66
C GLN A 32 15.95 11.32 5.90
N LEU A 33 16.88 10.51 5.40
CA LEU A 33 16.92 9.08 5.66
C LEU A 33 18.05 8.79 6.66
N GLY A 34 17.73 8.10 7.75
CA GLY A 34 18.70 7.67 8.75
C GLY A 34 19.58 6.48 8.31
N TYR A 35 19.40 5.98 7.10
CA TYR A 35 20.07 4.79 6.55
C TYR A 35 20.23 4.89 5.04
N ALA A 36 21.20 4.17 4.49
CA ALA A 36 21.39 4.06 3.05
C ALA A 36 20.54 2.91 2.47
N LEU A 37 20.10 3.07 1.23
CA LEU A 37 19.49 1.99 0.47
C LEU A 37 20.54 0.90 0.16
N THR A 38 20.11 -0.34 0.08
CA THR A 38 20.96 -1.42 -0.47
C THR A 38 21.24 -1.17 -1.95
N VAL A 39 22.24 -1.84 -2.50
CA VAL A 39 22.59 -1.70 -3.93
C VAL A 39 21.40 -2.07 -4.83
N GLU A 40 20.67 -3.13 -4.49
CA GLU A 40 19.48 -3.54 -5.25
C GLU A 40 18.35 -2.50 -5.14
N GLN A 41 18.09 -1.98 -3.95
CA GLN A 41 17.09 -0.92 -3.75
C GLN A 41 17.46 0.35 -4.52
N GLN A 42 18.73 0.77 -4.48
CA GLN A 42 19.20 1.94 -5.20
C GLN A 42 19.06 1.76 -6.72
N THR A 43 19.42 0.60 -7.24
CA THR A 43 19.26 0.29 -8.67
C THR A 43 17.80 0.42 -9.12
N ILE A 44 16.85 -0.03 -8.30
CA ILE A 44 15.42 0.10 -8.61
C ILE A 44 14.97 1.57 -8.49
N ALA A 45 15.41 2.28 -7.46
CA ALA A 45 15.10 3.70 -7.27
C ALA A 45 15.57 4.54 -8.47
N ASP A 46 16.80 4.31 -8.94
CA ASP A 46 17.35 4.98 -10.13
C ASP A 46 16.56 4.59 -11.39
N GLY A 47 16.16 3.32 -11.50
CA GLY A 47 15.31 2.82 -12.57
C GLY A 47 13.93 3.49 -12.60
N LEU A 48 13.31 3.71 -11.44
CA LEU A 48 12.03 4.43 -11.32
C LEU A 48 12.16 5.90 -11.74
N ILE A 49 13.27 6.55 -11.39
CA ILE A 49 13.57 7.92 -11.84
C ILE A 49 13.75 7.97 -13.37
N ALA A 50 14.43 6.97 -13.95
CA ALA A 50 14.57 6.87 -15.41
C ALA A 50 13.20 6.68 -16.10
N CYS A 51 12.33 5.83 -15.54
CA CYS A 51 10.95 5.65 -16.02
C CYS A 51 10.15 6.96 -15.94
N TYR A 52 10.27 7.71 -14.85
CA TYR A 52 9.63 9.00 -14.69
C TYR A 52 10.03 10.00 -15.80
N ARG A 53 11.31 10.10 -16.08
CA ARG A 53 11.83 10.96 -17.16
C ARG A 53 11.31 10.55 -18.55
N GLN A 54 11.04 9.26 -18.75
CA GLN A 54 10.49 8.71 -19.99
C GLN A 54 8.94 8.68 -20.01
N GLN A 55 8.29 9.17 -18.96
CA GLN A 55 6.82 9.09 -18.78
C GLN A 55 6.29 7.65 -18.89
N GLN A 56 7.09 6.70 -18.44
CA GLN A 56 6.79 5.28 -18.47
C GLN A 56 6.31 4.79 -17.09
N SER A 57 5.17 4.13 -17.04
CA SER A 57 4.69 3.51 -15.79
C SER A 57 5.52 2.28 -15.42
N ALA A 58 5.58 1.96 -14.13
CA ALA A 58 6.39 0.90 -13.59
C ALA A 58 5.62 -0.02 -12.64
N MET A 59 5.99 -1.31 -12.62
CA MET A 59 5.63 -2.27 -11.58
C MET A 59 6.86 -2.69 -10.82
N VAL A 60 6.76 -2.75 -9.50
CA VAL A 60 7.81 -3.28 -8.61
C VAL A 60 7.25 -4.50 -7.88
N ASP A 61 7.70 -5.66 -8.31
CA ASP A 61 7.41 -6.94 -7.68
C ASP A 61 8.45 -7.17 -6.57
N ALA A 62 8.04 -6.98 -5.33
CA ALA A 62 8.97 -6.89 -4.20
C ALA A 62 8.42 -7.60 -2.96
N VAL A 63 9.20 -8.53 -2.41
CA VAL A 63 8.79 -9.29 -1.23
C VAL A 63 8.48 -8.40 -0.03
N THR A 64 7.64 -8.88 0.87
CA THR A 64 7.30 -8.17 2.11
C THR A 64 8.56 -7.93 2.94
N GLY A 65 8.74 -6.68 3.44
CA GLY A 65 9.93 -6.29 4.22
C GLY A 65 11.18 -6.03 3.38
N SER A 66 11.05 -5.86 2.06
CA SER A 66 12.15 -5.49 1.16
C SER A 66 12.44 -3.98 1.11
N GLY A 67 11.63 -3.14 1.75
CA GLY A 67 11.76 -1.68 1.68
C GLY A 67 11.11 -1.08 0.42
N LYS A 68 9.92 -1.56 0.04
CA LYS A 68 9.15 -1.03 -1.11
C LYS A 68 8.89 0.47 -1.03
N THR A 69 8.64 0.99 0.16
CA THR A 69 8.35 2.41 0.35
C THR A 69 9.59 3.27 0.17
N GLU A 70 10.75 2.78 0.61
CA GLU A 70 12.01 3.50 0.55
C GLU A 70 12.49 3.75 -0.87
N ILE A 71 12.30 2.78 -1.76
CA ILE A 71 12.76 2.89 -3.17
C ILE A 71 12.06 3.99 -3.96
N VAL A 72 10.88 4.46 -3.53
CA VAL A 72 10.14 5.53 -4.22
C VAL A 72 10.47 6.92 -3.68
N PHE A 73 11.21 7.06 -2.59
CA PHE A 73 11.51 8.38 -2.00
C PHE A 73 12.33 9.28 -2.94
N GLY A 74 13.31 8.72 -3.65
CA GLY A 74 14.08 9.47 -4.65
C GLY A 74 13.22 9.98 -5.80
N LEU A 75 12.27 9.18 -6.28
CA LEU A 75 11.29 9.58 -7.29
C LEU A 75 10.40 10.71 -6.77
N ILE A 76 9.89 10.58 -5.54
CA ILE A 76 9.07 11.60 -4.88
C ILE A 76 9.83 12.92 -4.79
N GLN A 77 11.08 12.89 -4.33
CA GLN A 77 11.93 14.07 -4.22
C GLN A 77 12.07 14.81 -5.55
N ILE A 78 12.44 14.09 -6.61
CA ILE A 78 12.68 14.68 -7.93
C ILE A 78 11.39 15.26 -8.51
N ALA A 79 10.30 14.52 -8.46
CA ALA A 79 9.04 14.97 -9.01
C ALA A 79 8.49 16.20 -8.26
N LEU A 80 8.57 16.25 -6.93
CA LEU A 80 8.17 17.42 -6.16
C LEU A 80 9.07 18.63 -6.41
N ALA A 81 10.38 18.43 -6.57
CA ALA A 81 11.30 19.50 -6.94
C ALA A 81 10.98 20.13 -8.31
N GLU A 82 10.36 19.34 -9.20
CA GLU A 82 9.86 19.81 -10.49
C GLU A 82 8.44 20.44 -10.42
N GLY A 83 7.84 20.53 -9.23
CA GLY A 83 6.49 21.07 -9.02
C GLY A 83 5.39 20.09 -9.40
N LYS A 84 5.68 18.80 -9.45
CA LYS A 84 4.72 17.73 -9.74
C LYS A 84 3.88 17.36 -8.53
N ARG A 85 2.68 16.85 -8.78
CA ARG A 85 1.75 16.36 -7.74
C ARG A 85 1.89 14.88 -7.58
N ILE A 86 2.01 14.44 -6.33
CA ILE A 86 2.19 13.04 -6.00
C ILE A 86 1.06 12.53 -5.13
N GLY A 87 0.48 11.41 -5.53
CA GLY A 87 -0.41 10.60 -4.72
C GLY A 87 0.26 9.31 -4.30
N PHE A 88 0.11 8.95 -3.02
CA PHE A 88 0.50 7.65 -2.49
C PHE A 88 -0.76 6.93 -2.03
N VAL A 89 -1.15 5.88 -2.76
CA VAL A 89 -2.40 5.15 -2.55
C VAL A 89 -2.14 3.87 -1.79
N ILE A 90 -2.90 3.65 -0.74
CA ILE A 90 -2.83 2.46 0.12
C ILE A 90 -4.26 1.95 0.34
N PRO A 91 -4.54 0.64 0.28
CA PRO A 91 -5.91 0.14 0.42
C PRO A 91 -6.49 0.32 1.82
N ARG A 92 -5.67 0.35 2.87
CA ARG A 92 -6.08 0.32 4.28
C ARG A 92 -5.93 1.66 4.97
N ARG A 93 -6.99 2.08 5.68
CA ARG A 93 -7.03 3.35 6.43
C ARG A 93 -6.01 3.42 7.57
N ASP A 94 -5.87 2.36 8.33
CA ASP A 94 -4.91 2.26 9.44
C ASP A 94 -3.47 2.47 8.96
N VAL A 95 -3.12 1.88 7.81
CA VAL A 95 -1.80 2.05 7.19
C VAL A 95 -1.60 3.47 6.68
N VAL A 96 -2.64 4.13 6.11
CA VAL A 96 -2.55 5.55 5.72
C VAL A 96 -2.17 6.42 6.93
N GLN A 97 -2.81 6.19 8.09
CA GLN A 97 -2.54 6.96 9.31
C GLN A 97 -1.13 6.73 9.85
N GLU A 98 -0.60 5.50 9.74
CA GLU A 98 0.77 5.15 10.13
C GLU A 98 1.81 5.78 9.18
N MET A 99 1.50 5.83 7.88
CA MET A 99 2.45 6.32 6.88
C MET A 99 2.66 7.83 6.91
N VAL A 100 1.67 8.64 7.30
CA VAL A 100 1.80 10.10 7.35
C VAL A 100 2.98 10.55 8.21
N PRO A 101 3.11 10.17 9.49
CA PRO A 101 4.26 10.57 10.31
C PRO A 101 5.59 10.05 9.76
N ARG A 102 5.61 8.86 9.16
CA ARG A 102 6.81 8.31 8.54
C ARG A 102 7.28 9.14 7.35
N PHE A 103 6.36 9.53 6.46
CA PHE A 103 6.70 10.44 5.35
C PHE A 103 7.08 11.83 5.84
N GLN A 104 6.45 12.34 6.91
CA GLN A 104 6.78 13.63 7.50
C GLN A 104 8.20 13.66 8.07
N GLN A 105 8.68 12.55 8.65
CA GLN A 105 10.07 12.41 9.11
C GLN A 105 11.06 12.42 7.94
N VAL A 106 10.71 11.76 6.83
CA VAL A 106 11.57 11.69 5.64
C VAL A 106 11.57 13.02 4.87
N PHE A 107 10.46 13.71 4.84
CA PHE A 107 10.24 14.95 4.10
C PHE A 107 9.72 16.07 5.00
N PRO A 108 10.51 16.58 5.93
CA PRO A 108 10.05 17.54 6.95
C PRO A 108 9.58 18.89 6.38
N SER A 109 10.05 19.26 5.19
CA SER A 109 9.71 20.52 4.52
C SER A 109 8.40 20.46 3.71
N LEU A 110 7.78 19.27 3.56
CA LEU A 110 6.58 19.10 2.75
C LEU A 110 5.31 19.25 3.57
N THR A 111 4.28 19.79 2.90
CA THR A 111 2.90 19.62 3.36
C THR A 111 2.41 18.26 2.94
N ILE A 112 2.05 17.42 3.92
CA ILE A 112 1.54 16.07 3.70
C ILE A 112 0.13 15.99 4.25
N THR A 113 -0.81 15.53 3.45
CA THR A 113 -2.19 15.30 3.89
C THR A 113 -2.59 13.84 3.69
N SER A 114 -3.53 13.39 4.51
CA SER A 114 -4.16 12.08 4.36
C SER A 114 -5.62 12.21 3.97
N VAL A 115 -6.08 11.34 3.06
CA VAL A 115 -7.48 11.31 2.60
C VAL A 115 -8.04 9.90 2.71
N PHE A 116 -8.96 9.72 3.64
CA PHE A 116 -9.64 8.43 3.87
C PHE A 116 -11.09 8.65 4.32
N GLY A 117 -11.87 7.60 4.47
CA GLY A 117 -13.28 7.71 4.87
C GLY A 117 -13.46 8.50 6.17
N GLY A 118 -14.22 9.60 6.11
CA GLY A 118 -14.44 10.50 7.24
C GLY A 118 -13.31 11.51 7.52
N HIS A 119 -12.25 11.55 6.72
CA HIS A 119 -11.13 12.49 6.84
C HIS A 119 -10.68 12.94 5.44
N HIS A 120 -11.27 14.05 4.97
CA HIS A 120 -11.05 14.58 3.61
C HIS A 120 -11.26 16.11 3.54
N ASP A 121 -10.98 16.80 4.63
CA ASP A 121 -11.19 18.26 4.70
C ASP A 121 -10.11 19.02 3.93
N GLN A 122 -8.91 18.43 3.84
CA GLN A 122 -7.82 18.99 3.06
C GLN A 122 -7.48 18.05 1.90
N LEU A 123 -7.80 18.48 0.68
CA LEU A 123 -7.61 17.72 -0.55
C LEU A 123 -6.39 18.16 -1.37
N GLU A 124 -5.65 19.16 -0.91
CA GLU A 124 -4.45 19.69 -1.58
C GLU A 124 -3.26 19.74 -0.62
N ALA A 125 -2.15 19.13 -1.03
CA ALA A 125 -0.86 19.13 -0.32
C ALA A 125 0.27 18.83 -1.31
N ASP A 126 1.53 18.91 -0.88
CA ASP A 126 2.67 18.51 -1.71
C ASP A 126 2.63 17.02 -1.99
N LEU A 127 2.36 16.21 -0.97
CA LEU A 127 2.15 14.78 -1.05
C LEU A 127 0.80 14.42 -0.43
N ILE A 128 0.00 13.64 -1.14
CA ILE A 128 -1.30 13.18 -0.68
C ILE A 128 -1.25 11.67 -0.48
N ILE A 129 -1.45 11.22 0.76
CA ILE A 129 -1.55 9.80 1.10
C ILE A 129 -3.03 9.45 1.24
N LEU A 130 -3.54 8.54 0.43
CA LEU A 130 -4.97 8.30 0.35
C LEU A 130 -5.35 6.84 0.26
N THR A 131 -6.56 6.51 0.74
CA THR A 131 -7.11 5.17 0.49
C THR A 131 -7.62 5.03 -0.94
N THR A 132 -7.59 3.82 -1.47
CA THR A 132 -8.00 3.49 -2.84
C THR A 132 -9.36 4.06 -3.21
N HIS A 133 -10.33 3.98 -2.30
CA HIS A 133 -11.68 4.49 -2.55
C HIS A 133 -11.75 6.02 -2.67
N GLN A 134 -10.79 6.76 -2.11
CA GLN A 134 -10.82 8.22 -2.15
C GLN A 134 -10.22 8.78 -3.45
N ILE A 135 -9.64 7.95 -4.29
CA ILE A 135 -9.05 8.36 -5.57
C ILE A 135 -10.09 9.02 -6.50
N PHE A 136 -11.40 8.68 -6.35
CA PHE A 136 -12.48 9.25 -7.14
C PHE A 136 -12.63 10.77 -7.02
N ARG A 137 -12.07 11.38 -5.95
CA ARG A 137 -12.09 12.81 -5.69
C ARG A 137 -11.20 13.62 -6.62
N TYR A 138 -10.34 12.94 -7.39
CA TYR A 138 -9.32 13.56 -8.22
C TYR A 138 -9.55 13.23 -9.69
N GLU A 139 -9.31 14.21 -10.56
CA GLU A 139 -9.34 14.03 -12.00
C GLU A 139 -8.12 14.70 -12.63
N LYS A 140 -7.32 13.93 -13.40
CA LYS A 140 -6.07 14.41 -14.02
C LYS A 140 -5.25 15.27 -13.06
N TYR A 141 -5.15 14.79 -11.82
CA TYR A 141 -4.55 15.56 -10.73
C TYR A 141 -3.12 15.15 -10.48
N PHE A 142 -2.82 13.84 -10.47
CA PHE A 142 -1.51 13.33 -10.08
C PHE A 142 -0.60 13.16 -11.29
N ASP A 143 0.57 13.80 -11.25
CA ASP A 143 1.65 13.60 -12.22
C ASP A 143 2.40 12.30 -11.96
N VAL A 144 2.52 11.91 -10.68
CA VAL A 144 3.03 10.62 -10.23
C VAL A 144 2.06 10.01 -9.22
N LEU A 145 1.58 8.83 -9.50
CA LEU A 145 0.71 8.08 -8.62
C LEU A 145 1.40 6.79 -8.20
N ILE A 146 1.69 6.65 -6.92
CA ILE A 146 2.32 5.46 -6.35
C ILE A 146 1.22 4.66 -5.67
N PHE A 147 1.07 3.40 -6.06
CA PHE A 147 0.02 2.52 -5.60
C PHE A 147 0.64 1.35 -4.86
N ASP A 148 0.54 1.34 -3.54
CA ASP A 148 1.06 0.27 -2.69
C ASP A 148 -0.02 -0.79 -2.42
N GLU A 149 0.39 -2.07 -2.35
CA GLU A 149 -0.50 -3.23 -2.16
C GLU A 149 -1.62 -3.29 -3.21
N VAL A 150 -1.29 -3.10 -4.48
CA VAL A 150 -2.25 -3.07 -5.59
C VAL A 150 -3.05 -4.37 -5.76
N ASP A 151 -2.52 -5.49 -5.28
CA ASP A 151 -3.12 -6.82 -5.24
C ASP A 151 -4.14 -7.00 -4.10
N ALA A 152 -4.21 -6.05 -3.14
CA ALA A 152 -5.13 -6.13 -2.03
C ALA A 152 -6.55 -5.62 -2.38
N PHE A 153 -7.55 -6.19 -1.69
CA PHE A 153 -8.90 -5.61 -1.69
C PHE A 153 -8.85 -4.14 -1.19
N PRO A 154 -9.59 -3.21 -1.77
CA PRO A 154 -10.68 -3.37 -2.75
C PRO A 154 -10.29 -3.21 -4.22
N TYR A 155 -9.02 -2.97 -4.54
CA TYR A 155 -8.58 -2.64 -5.89
C TYR A 155 -8.50 -3.87 -6.81
N ALA A 156 -7.94 -4.96 -6.32
CA ALA A 156 -7.75 -6.18 -7.09
C ALA A 156 -9.07 -6.68 -7.70
N GLY A 157 -9.10 -6.83 -9.02
CA GLY A 157 -10.28 -7.28 -9.77
C GLY A 157 -11.45 -6.28 -9.83
N ASN A 158 -11.27 -5.03 -9.40
CA ASN A 158 -12.32 -4.01 -9.43
C ASN A 158 -12.12 -3.03 -10.61
N PRO A 159 -12.83 -3.22 -11.75
CA PRO A 159 -12.64 -2.39 -12.94
C PRO A 159 -13.03 -0.92 -12.72
N VAL A 160 -13.95 -0.63 -11.79
CA VAL A 160 -14.36 0.73 -11.47
C VAL A 160 -13.23 1.49 -10.80
N LEU A 161 -12.57 0.89 -9.80
CA LEU A 161 -11.43 1.51 -9.13
C LEU A 161 -10.22 1.63 -10.06
N MET A 162 -10.01 0.65 -10.93
CA MET A 162 -8.95 0.73 -11.96
C MET A 162 -9.19 1.92 -12.90
N ALA A 163 -10.41 2.12 -13.38
CA ALA A 163 -10.77 3.27 -14.21
C ALA A 163 -10.62 4.60 -13.46
N MET A 164 -10.94 4.65 -12.17
CA MET A 164 -10.76 5.84 -11.34
C MET A 164 -9.28 6.21 -11.14
N VAL A 165 -8.41 5.22 -10.98
CA VAL A 165 -6.96 5.43 -10.91
C VAL A 165 -6.44 6.04 -12.21
N GLN A 166 -6.85 5.50 -13.35
CA GLN A 166 -6.50 6.06 -14.66
C GLN A 166 -7.04 7.48 -14.85
N ARG A 167 -8.26 7.74 -14.40
CA ARG A 167 -8.86 9.08 -14.45
C ARG A 167 -8.11 10.10 -13.59
N ALA A 168 -7.66 9.70 -12.40
CA ALA A 168 -6.97 10.58 -11.47
C ALA A 168 -5.52 10.88 -11.86
N SER A 169 -4.88 9.99 -12.61
CA SER A 169 -3.51 10.14 -13.10
C SER A 169 -3.48 10.94 -14.41
N GLN A 170 -2.46 11.77 -14.58
CA GLN A 170 -2.11 12.41 -15.86
C GLN A 170 -0.66 12.10 -16.28
N GLY A 171 0.05 11.28 -15.54
CA GLY A 171 1.43 10.94 -15.80
C GLY A 171 1.77 9.50 -15.39
N MET A 172 2.92 9.30 -14.78
CA MET A 172 3.44 8.00 -14.39
C MET A 172 2.64 7.36 -13.26
N ILE A 173 2.38 6.05 -13.37
CA ILE A 173 1.86 5.24 -12.27
C ILE A 173 2.92 4.20 -11.89
N VAL A 174 3.21 4.11 -10.58
CA VAL A 174 4.09 3.09 -9.99
C VAL A 174 3.23 2.14 -9.18
N TYR A 175 3.22 0.87 -9.53
CA TYR A 175 2.51 -0.18 -8.80
C TYR A 175 3.51 -0.98 -7.96
N LEU A 176 3.24 -1.10 -6.65
CA LEU A 176 4.04 -1.87 -5.71
C LEU A 176 3.21 -3.04 -5.19
N SER A 177 3.75 -4.25 -5.23
CA SER A 177 3.13 -5.45 -4.66
C SER A 177 4.15 -6.51 -4.34
N ALA A 178 3.78 -7.44 -3.46
CA ALA A 178 4.55 -8.65 -3.17
C ALA A 178 4.00 -9.90 -3.91
N THR A 179 2.86 -9.79 -4.58
CA THR A 179 2.10 -10.94 -5.08
C THR A 179 1.53 -10.73 -6.48
N PHE A 180 2.27 -10.04 -7.36
CA PHE A 180 1.87 -9.94 -8.76
C PHE A 180 1.81 -11.30 -9.43
N GLU A 181 0.75 -11.56 -10.18
CA GLU A 181 0.67 -12.72 -11.05
C GLU A 181 1.62 -12.57 -12.25
N LYS A 182 2.26 -13.65 -12.65
CA LYS A 182 3.18 -13.66 -13.81
C LYS A 182 2.53 -13.09 -15.08
N GLN A 183 1.25 -13.36 -15.27
CA GLN A 183 0.50 -12.89 -16.43
C GLN A 183 0.33 -11.36 -16.41
N GLN A 184 0.03 -10.78 -15.26
CA GLN A 184 -0.07 -9.33 -15.09
C GLN A 184 1.25 -8.62 -15.44
N LEU A 185 2.38 -9.18 -15.00
CA LEU A 185 3.71 -8.63 -15.31
C LEU A 185 4.04 -8.69 -16.80
N ILE A 186 3.66 -9.80 -17.47
CA ILE A 186 3.85 -9.97 -18.92
C ILE A 186 2.99 -8.98 -19.71
N GLU A 187 1.72 -8.85 -19.35
CA GLU A 187 0.79 -7.94 -20.01
C GLU A 187 1.21 -6.48 -19.83
N PHE A 188 1.63 -6.11 -18.63
CA PHE A 188 2.13 -4.77 -18.34
C PHE A 188 3.37 -4.41 -19.17
N LYS A 189 4.31 -5.35 -19.33
CA LYS A 189 5.48 -5.18 -20.21
C LYS A 189 5.08 -5.01 -21.67
N LYS A 190 4.08 -5.78 -22.15
CA LYS A 190 3.58 -5.66 -23.54
C LYS A 190 2.93 -4.29 -23.81
N GLN A 191 2.35 -3.68 -22.78
CA GLN A 191 1.77 -2.33 -22.85
C GLN A 191 2.83 -1.20 -22.73
N GLY A 192 4.11 -1.55 -22.71
CA GLY A 192 5.22 -0.59 -22.63
C GLY A 192 5.63 -0.23 -21.19
N GLY A 193 5.08 -0.89 -20.18
CA GLY A 193 5.45 -0.68 -18.79
C GLY A 193 6.78 -1.35 -18.41
N LYS A 194 7.47 -0.80 -17.41
CA LYS A 194 8.72 -1.36 -16.87
C LYS A 194 8.45 -2.19 -15.63
N VAL A 195 9.09 -3.35 -15.52
CA VAL A 195 8.96 -4.22 -14.35
C VAL A 195 10.32 -4.37 -13.68
N PHE A 196 10.32 -4.16 -12.36
CA PHE A 196 11.47 -4.37 -11.48
C PHE A 196 11.15 -5.49 -10.49
N HIS A 197 12.19 -6.17 -10.00
CA HIS A 197 12.06 -7.24 -9.01
C HIS A 197 13.01 -6.99 -7.84
N LEU A 198 12.47 -7.08 -6.60
CA LEU A 198 13.21 -6.93 -5.35
C LEU A 198 12.90 -8.10 -4.42
N PHE A 199 13.65 -9.19 -4.56
CA PHE A 199 13.40 -10.44 -3.85
C PHE A 199 14.14 -10.56 -2.53
N LYS A 200 15.09 -9.65 -2.22
CA LYS A 200 15.81 -9.66 -0.96
C LYS A 200 15.15 -8.74 0.06
N ARG A 201 15.00 -9.26 1.27
CA ARG A 201 14.61 -8.44 2.41
C ARG A 201 15.80 -7.61 2.87
N TYR A 202 15.53 -6.37 3.26
CA TYR A 202 16.56 -5.43 3.70
C TYR A 202 17.43 -5.98 4.85
N HIS A 203 16.85 -6.72 5.79
CA HIS A 203 17.55 -7.33 6.92
C HIS A 203 18.14 -8.73 6.63
N GLY A 204 18.02 -9.25 5.40
CA GLY A 204 18.61 -10.51 4.97
C GLY A 204 17.98 -11.79 5.50
N HIS A 205 17.01 -11.73 6.43
CA HIS A 205 16.34 -12.93 6.95
C HIS A 205 15.38 -13.51 5.90
N PRO A 206 15.36 -14.85 5.73
CA PRO A 206 14.42 -15.49 4.82
C PRO A 206 12.96 -15.27 5.24
N LEU A 207 12.04 -15.47 4.31
CA LEU A 207 10.62 -15.51 4.64
C LEU A 207 10.34 -16.68 5.58
N PRO A 208 9.42 -16.54 6.55
CA PRO A 208 9.00 -17.67 7.38
C PRO A 208 8.42 -18.77 6.50
N GLU A 209 8.83 -20.01 6.73
CA GLU A 209 8.22 -21.17 6.10
C GLU A 209 6.91 -21.51 6.79
N LEU A 210 5.86 -21.68 6.00
CA LEU A 210 4.54 -22.04 6.51
C LEU A 210 4.44 -23.55 6.66
N SER A 211 4.18 -24.02 7.89
CA SER A 211 3.83 -25.42 8.15
C SER A 211 2.32 -25.58 8.08
N ILE A 212 1.81 -26.29 7.06
CA ILE A 212 0.37 -26.54 6.91
C ILE A 212 0.01 -27.83 7.62
N LEU A 213 -0.80 -27.71 8.70
CA LEU A 213 -1.33 -28.86 9.45
C LEU A 213 -2.80 -29.09 9.09
N VAL A 214 -3.06 -30.08 8.27
CA VAL A 214 -4.44 -30.53 7.96
C VAL A 214 -4.91 -31.47 9.05
N ARG A 215 -5.94 -31.09 9.81
CA ARG A 215 -6.50 -31.88 10.92
C ARG A 215 -8.03 -31.87 10.87
N PRO A 216 -8.71 -32.96 11.31
CA PRO A 216 -10.14 -32.96 11.57
C PRO A 216 -10.52 -31.86 12.57
N PHE A 217 -11.79 -31.38 12.51
CA PHE A 217 -12.22 -30.20 13.25
C PHE A 217 -11.90 -30.24 14.76
N PHE A 218 -12.18 -31.35 15.42
CA PHE A 218 -11.94 -31.52 16.87
C PHE A 218 -10.43 -31.59 17.21
N LEU A 219 -9.59 -32.17 16.32
CA LEU A 219 -8.14 -32.23 16.54
C LEU A 219 -7.45 -30.87 16.33
N LYS A 220 -8.08 -29.95 15.58
CA LYS A 220 -7.55 -28.59 15.43
C LYS A 220 -7.44 -27.88 16.77
N TRP A 221 -8.44 -28.02 17.63
CA TRP A 221 -8.45 -27.41 18.96
C TRP A 221 -7.38 -28.00 19.88
N ILE A 222 -7.25 -29.32 19.91
CA ILE A 222 -6.21 -29.99 20.68
C ILE A 222 -4.81 -29.53 20.22
N THR A 223 -4.60 -29.48 18.89
CA THR A 223 -3.33 -29.02 18.32
C THR A 223 -3.05 -27.56 18.69
N LEU A 224 -4.05 -26.67 18.57
CA LEU A 224 -3.92 -25.25 18.94
C LEU A 224 -3.54 -25.10 20.42
N VAL A 225 -4.25 -25.76 21.32
CA VAL A 225 -3.95 -25.72 22.77
C VAL A 225 -2.56 -26.21 23.06
N SER A 226 -2.15 -27.33 22.46
CA SER A 226 -0.81 -27.90 22.61
C SER A 226 0.28 -26.92 22.16
N LEU A 227 0.09 -26.27 20.99
CA LEU A 227 1.02 -25.26 20.47
C LEU A 227 1.09 -24.04 21.39
N LEU A 228 -0.05 -23.55 21.89
CA LEU A 228 -0.09 -22.41 22.81
C LEU A 228 0.66 -22.71 24.13
N PHE A 229 0.48 -23.90 24.70
CA PHE A 229 1.26 -24.33 25.87
C PHE A 229 2.76 -24.40 25.58
N GLN A 230 3.14 -24.93 24.40
CA GLN A 230 4.53 -25.01 23.99
C GLN A 230 5.17 -23.62 23.89
N PHE A 231 4.51 -22.68 23.19
CA PHE A 231 5.01 -21.33 23.00
C PHE A 231 5.03 -20.53 24.31
N GLN A 232 4.03 -20.73 25.19
CA GLN A 232 4.02 -20.12 26.50
C GLN A 232 5.24 -20.54 27.34
N LYS A 233 5.59 -21.84 27.33
CA LYS A 233 6.79 -22.35 28.02
C LYS A 233 8.10 -21.77 27.45
N GLN A 234 8.10 -21.48 26.14
CA GLN A 234 9.26 -20.90 25.45
C GLN A 234 9.31 -19.37 25.54
N HIS A 235 8.32 -18.72 26.15
CA HIS A 235 8.15 -17.26 26.21
C HIS A 235 8.17 -16.59 24.82
N VAL A 236 7.64 -17.27 23.79
CA VAL A 236 7.57 -16.76 22.43
C VAL A 236 6.24 -16.03 22.22
N PRO A 237 6.24 -14.80 21.68
CA PRO A 237 5.01 -14.11 21.32
C PRO A 237 4.28 -14.84 20.19
N VAL A 238 2.95 -14.96 20.30
CA VAL A 238 2.10 -15.67 19.34
C VAL A 238 1.03 -14.76 18.78
N PHE A 239 0.90 -14.74 17.45
CA PHE A 239 -0.20 -14.10 16.76
C PHE A 239 -1.18 -15.16 16.24
N ILE A 240 -2.46 -15.04 16.59
CA ILE A 240 -3.51 -15.93 16.14
C ILE A 240 -4.40 -15.17 15.15
N PHE A 241 -4.33 -15.56 13.88
CA PHE A 241 -5.19 -14.97 12.84
C PHE A 241 -6.48 -15.80 12.72
N VAL A 242 -7.60 -15.11 12.71
CA VAL A 242 -8.94 -15.70 12.62
C VAL A 242 -9.75 -15.03 11.50
N PRO A 243 -10.67 -15.75 10.84
CA PRO A 243 -11.37 -15.24 9.67
C PRO A 243 -12.44 -14.18 9.97
N THR A 244 -12.95 -14.08 11.22
CA THR A 244 -13.99 -13.13 11.59
C THR A 244 -13.78 -12.55 12.99
N ILE A 245 -14.31 -11.35 13.23
CA ILE A 245 -14.27 -10.65 14.51
C ILE A 245 -14.93 -11.51 15.61
N SER A 246 -16.05 -12.16 15.33
CA SER A 246 -16.77 -13.02 16.28
C SER A 246 -15.90 -14.19 16.76
N ILE A 247 -15.18 -14.85 15.83
CA ILE A 247 -14.24 -15.92 16.17
C ILE A 247 -13.07 -15.35 16.98
N GLY A 248 -12.60 -14.15 16.67
CA GLY A 248 -11.56 -13.44 17.43
C GLY A 248 -11.96 -13.19 18.87
N GLN A 249 -13.16 -12.66 19.10
CA GLN A 249 -13.70 -12.42 20.43
C GLN A 249 -13.87 -13.74 21.23
N TRP A 250 -14.33 -14.79 20.58
CA TRP A 250 -14.43 -16.11 21.19
C TRP A 250 -13.03 -16.66 21.55
N MET A 251 -12.08 -16.54 20.62
CA MET A 251 -10.69 -16.96 20.86
C MET A 251 -10.04 -16.19 22.00
N LEU A 252 -10.28 -14.88 22.10
CA LEU A 252 -9.79 -14.04 23.19
C LEU A 252 -10.29 -14.57 24.55
N ARG A 253 -11.61 -14.83 24.67
CA ARG A 253 -12.21 -15.41 25.90
C ARG A 253 -11.60 -16.77 26.21
N PHE A 254 -11.45 -17.63 25.21
CA PHE A 254 -10.83 -18.94 25.36
C PHE A 254 -9.41 -18.83 25.92
N VAL A 255 -8.55 -17.98 25.34
CA VAL A 255 -7.17 -17.79 25.80
C VAL A 255 -7.15 -17.20 27.22
N THR A 256 -8.01 -16.25 27.54
CA THR A 256 -8.10 -15.67 28.88
C THR A 256 -8.43 -16.73 29.97
N ILE A 257 -9.32 -17.67 29.65
CA ILE A 257 -9.73 -18.73 30.61
C ILE A 257 -8.62 -19.78 30.76
N PHE A 258 -8.06 -20.26 29.68
CA PHE A 258 -7.10 -21.38 29.71
C PHE A 258 -5.64 -20.97 29.88
N PHE A 259 -5.32 -19.71 29.68
CA PHE A 259 -3.97 -19.14 29.77
C PHE A 259 -3.96 -17.81 30.54
N PRO A 260 -4.37 -17.79 31.82
CA PRO A 260 -4.59 -16.54 32.58
C PRO A 260 -3.32 -15.72 32.79
N THR A 261 -2.14 -16.33 32.69
CA THR A 261 -0.83 -15.66 32.85
C THR A 261 -0.32 -15.00 31.57
N THR A 262 -1.02 -15.17 30.45
CA THR A 262 -0.61 -14.61 29.16
C THR A 262 -1.02 -13.15 29.06
N LYS A 263 -0.08 -12.28 28.72
CA LYS A 263 -0.41 -10.89 28.37
C LYS A 263 -1.04 -10.86 26.98
N LEU A 264 -2.28 -10.40 26.92
CA LEU A 264 -3.02 -10.20 25.66
C LEU A 264 -2.82 -8.74 25.23
N ALA A 265 -2.52 -8.52 23.93
CA ALA A 265 -2.38 -7.20 23.32
C ALA A 265 -3.63 -6.84 22.51
#